data_223f5739d386a37807f5802f89ef77e6
#
_entry.id   223f5739d386a37807f5802f89ef77e6
#
_cell.length_a   1.000
_cell.length_b   1.000
_cell.length_c   1.000
_cell.angle_alpha   90.00
_cell.angle_beta   90.00
_cell.angle_gamma   90.00
#
_symmetry.space_group_name_H-M   'P 1'
#
loop_
_entity.id
_entity.type
_entity.pdbx_description
1 polymer ?
#
loop_
_entity_poly.entity_id
_entity_poly.type
_entity_poly.pdbx_seq_one_letter_code
_entity_poly.pdbx_strand_id
1 'polypeptide(L)'
;ETGIIVEFESIISLGHFYPHQFHKSNLYILCTAIPKSFKINIQDCHEVIDAKWVDVNEYLNDEEVLDYSKAIVIAAITSKGFKRANQETLCHIKKDFELFFPIES
;
A
#
# COMPACT_ATOMS: atom_id res chain seq x y z
N GLU A 1 -0.41 -9.00 -10.40
CA GLU A 1 -0.54 -10.31 -9.77
C GLU A 1 -2.00 -10.78 -9.65
N THR A 2 -2.91 -9.88 -9.27
CA THR A 2 -4.34 -10.20 -9.18
C THR A 2 -5.11 -9.86 -10.45
N GLY A 3 -4.49 -9.17 -11.40
CA GLY A 3 -5.14 -8.69 -12.61
C GLY A 3 -5.95 -7.41 -12.43
N ILE A 4 -5.97 -6.86 -11.22
CA ILE A 4 -6.68 -5.60 -10.95
C ILE A 4 -5.80 -4.42 -11.37
N ILE A 5 -6.35 -3.53 -12.16
CA ILE A 5 -5.68 -2.28 -12.55
C ILE A 5 -5.95 -1.26 -11.45
N VAL A 6 -4.88 -0.68 -10.91
CA VAL A 6 -4.99 0.27 -9.81
C VAL A 6 -4.24 1.56 -10.11
N GLU A 7 -4.62 2.61 -9.41
CA GLU A 7 -3.94 3.89 -9.42
C GLU A 7 -3.40 4.14 -8.01
N PHE A 8 -2.14 4.53 -7.92
CA PHE A 8 -1.52 4.86 -6.63
C PHE A 8 -2.28 6.00 -5.95
N GLU A 9 -2.53 5.85 -4.65
CA GLU A 9 -3.19 6.90 -3.87
C GLU A 9 -2.25 7.52 -2.86
N SER A 10 -1.73 6.75 -1.91
CA SER A 10 -0.88 7.30 -0.87
C SER A 10 -0.01 6.23 -0.22
N ILE A 11 1.03 6.68 0.49
CA ILE A 11 1.86 5.84 1.34
C ILE A 11 1.29 5.93 2.75
N ILE A 12 0.97 4.80 3.34
CA ILE A 12 0.32 4.73 4.65
C ILE A 12 1.31 4.41 5.75
N SER A 13 2.22 3.49 5.49
CA SER A 13 3.13 3.05 6.55
C SER A 13 4.44 2.56 5.98
N LEU A 14 5.41 2.46 6.88
CA LEU A 14 6.77 2.08 6.59
C LEU A 14 7.17 1.03 7.62
N GLY A 15 7.70 -0.08 7.17
CA GLY A 15 8.12 -1.14 8.06
C GLY A 15 9.55 -1.57 7.76
N HIS A 16 10.22 -2.01 8.79
CA HIS A 16 11.61 -2.45 8.67
C HIS A 16 11.78 -3.77 9.42
N PHE A 17 12.18 -4.80 8.68
CA PHE A 17 12.62 -6.05 9.27
C PHE A 17 14.11 -5.99 9.54
N TYR A 18 14.48 -6.17 10.81
CA TYR A 18 15.90 -6.24 11.17
C TYR A 18 16.51 -7.52 10.62
N PRO A 19 17.82 -7.51 10.33
CA PRO A 19 18.46 -8.70 9.79
C PRO A 19 18.37 -9.86 10.78
N HIS A 20 17.86 -10.98 10.32
CA HIS A 20 17.68 -12.18 11.13
C HIS A 20 18.66 -13.26 10.71
N GLN A 21 18.63 -13.62 9.44
CA GLN A 21 19.59 -14.52 8.82
C GLN A 21 20.29 -13.76 7.70
N PHE A 22 21.55 -14.10 7.43
CA PHE A 22 22.34 -13.49 6.35
C PHE A 22 22.57 -11.99 6.51
N HIS A 23 22.27 -11.42 7.65
CA HIS A 23 22.50 -10.00 7.96
C HIS A 23 21.87 -9.03 6.94
N LYS A 24 20.74 -9.43 6.36
CA LYS A 24 20.00 -8.56 5.43
C LYS A 24 18.78 -7.97 6.12
N SER A 25 18.60 -6.68 5.96
CA SER A 25 17.40 -6.00 6.43
C SER A 25 16.48 -5.67 5.25
N ASN A 26 15.18 -5.67 5.51
CA ASN A 26 14.17 -5.32 4.53
C ASN A 26 13.40 -4.10 4.98
N LEU A 27 13.35 -3.11 4.10
CA LEU A 27 12.46 -1.97 4.25
C LEU A 27 11.27 -2.19 3.32
N TYR A 28 10.06 -2.05 3.83
CA TYR A 28 8.87 -2.14 3.00
C TYR A 28 7.96 -0.96 3.22
N ILE A 29 7.25 -0.61 2.16
CA ILE A 29 6.37 0.55 2.13
C ILE A 29 4.97 0.05 1.80
N LEU A 30 3.99 0.45 2.61
CA LEU A 30 2.60 0.08 2.42
C LEU A 30 1.84 1.26 1.85
N CYS A 31 1.15 1.00 0.76
CA CYS A 31 0.44 2.03 0.00
C CYS A 31 -1.04 1.70 -0.10
N THR A 32 -1.86 2.74 -0.27
CA THR A 32 -3.22 2.56 -0.74
C THR A 32 -3.28 2.81 -2.24
N ALA A 33 -4.23 2.15 -2.88
CA ALA A 33 -4.44 2.27 -4.32
C ALA A 33 -5.94 2.31 -4.61
N ILE A 34 -6.29 3.01 -5.68
CA ILE A 34 -7.67 3.10 -6.13
C ILE A 34 -7.86 2.12 -7.27
N PRO A 35 -8.79 1.17 -7.18
CA PRO A 35 -9.00 0.21 -8.26
C PRO A 35 -9.66 0.87 -9.46
N LYS A 36 -9.13 0.57 -10.65
CA LYS A 36 -9.70 0.99 -11.92
C LYS A 36 -10.44 -0.17 -12.60
N SER A 37 -10.25 -1.39 -12.12
CA SER A 37 -10.99 -2.56 -12.55
C SER A 37 -11.31 -3.41 -11.32
N PHE A 38 -12.27 -4.31 -11.46
CA PHE A 38 -12.73 -5.09 -10.31
C PHE A 38 -12.69 -6.59 -10.55
N LYS A 39 -12.43 -7.00 -11.77
CA LYS A 39 -12.37 -8.43 -12.10
C LYS A 39 -11.02 -9.00 -11.70
N ILE A 40 -11.05 -9.93 -10.77
CA ILE A 40 -9.85 -10.62 -10.33
C ILE A 40 -9.47 -11.68 -11.35
N ASN A 41 -8.21 -11.63 -11.78
CA ASN A 41 -7.63 -12.60 -12.69
C ASN A 41 -6.18 -12.80 -12.28
N ILE A 42 -5.94 -13.85 -11.50
CA ILE A 42 -4.63 -14.11 -10.89
C ILE A 42 -3.61 -14.39 -11.99
N GLN A 43 -2.61 -13.50 -12.11
CA GLN A 43 -1.56 -13.58 -13.12
C GLN A 43 -0.35 -14.37 -12.62
N ASP A 44 -0.11 -14.36 -11.33
CA ASP A 44 1.03 -15.04 -10.72
C ASP A 44 0.54 -16.06 -9.71
N CYS A 45 0.29 -17.28 -10.19
CA CYS A 45 -0.21 -18.35 -9.35
C CYS A 45 0.86 -18.99 -8.45
N HIS A 46 2.12 -18.57 -8.57
CA HIS A 46 3.18 -19.00 -7.65
C HIS A 46 3.18 -18.18 -6.37
N GLU A 47 2.87 -16.90 -6.45
CA GLU A 47 2.80 -16.02 -5.28
C GLU A 47 1.38 -15.86 -4.75
N VAL A 48 0.38 -15.81 -5.64
CA VAL A 48 -1.01 -15.55 -5.27
C VAL A 48 -1.83 -16.80 -5.51
N ILE A 49 -2.23 -17.45 -4.43
CA ILE A 49 -3.04 -18.68 -4.48
C ILE A 49 -4.51 -18.31 -4.69
N ASP A 50 -4.97 -17.26 -4.04
CA ASP A 50 -6.36 -16.82 -4.09
C ASP A 50 -6.46 -15.33 -3.85
N ALA A 51 -7.51 -14.70 -4.35
CA ALA A 51 -7.79 -13.30 -4.14
C ALA A 51 -9.29 -13.07 -4.19
N LYS A 52 -9.78 -12.19 -3.32
CA LYS A 52 -11.20 -11.83 -3.30
C LYS A 52 -11.39 -10.41 -2.78
N TRP A 53 -12.49 -9.81 -3.16
CA TRP A 53 -12.93 -8.55 -2.58
C TRP A 53 -13.59 -8.82 -1.24
N VAL A 54 -13.23 -8.04 -0.24
CA VAL A 54 -13.75 -8.19 1.12
C VAL A 54 -14.21 -6.84 1.63
N ASP A 55 -15.36 -6.80 2.28
CA ASP A 55 -15.81 -5.60 2.97
C ASP A 55 -14.87 -5.28 4.12
N VAL A 56 -14.56 -4.00 4.28
CA VAL A 56 -13.61 -3.55 5.32
C VAL A 56 -14.10 -3.94 6.71
N ASN A 57 -15.38 -3.77 7.00
CA ASN A 57 -15.92 -4.10 8.32
C ASN A 57 -15.86 -5.59 8.60
N GLU A 58 -16.11 -6.42 7.60
CA GLU A 58 -15.97 -7.86 7.75
C GLU A 58 -14.52 -8.24 8.04
N TYR A 59 -13.58 -7.62 7.33
CA TYR A 59 -12.15 -7.87 7.54
C TYR A 59 -11.70 -7.51 8.95
N LEU A 60 -12.14 -6.35 9.43
CA LEU A 60 -11.75 -5.87 10.77
C LEU A 60 -12.38 -6.67 11.90
N ASN A 61 -13.49 -7.35 11.64
CA ASN A 61 -14.17 -8.19 12.62
C ASN A 61 -13.80 -9.67 12.53
N ASP A 62 -12.96 -10.04 11.58
CA ASP A 62 -12.52 -11.42 11.39
C ASP A 62 -11.43 -11.77 12.41
N GLU A 63 -11.73 -12.73 13.27
CA GLU A 63 -10.80 -13.13 14.33
C GLU A 63 -9.54 -13.81 13.80
N GLU A 64 -9.58 -14.32 12.58
CA GLU A 64 -8.42 -14.97 11.97
C GLU A 64 -7.43 -13.98 11.36
N VAL A 65 -7.85 -12.72 11.20
CA VAL A 65 -6.95 -11.68 10.71
C VAL A 65 -6.07 -11.18 11.85
N LEU A 66 -4.77 -11.11 11.62
CA LEU A 66 -3.80 -10.66 12.62
C LEU A 66 -4.04 -9.20 13.00
N ASP A 67 -3.78 -8.88 14.26
CA ASP A 67 -3.90 -7.50 14.76
C ASP A 67 -3.02 -6.53 13.98
N TYR A 68 -1.84 -6.96 13.57
CA TYR A 68 -0.93 -6.19 12.71
C TYR A 68 -1.62 -5.76 11.40
N SER A 69 -2.28 -6.70 10.74
CA SER A 69 -2.96 -6.42 9.47
C SER A 69 -4.16 -5.49 9.67
N LYS A 70 -4.89 -5.68 10.77
CA LYS A 70 -6.01 -4.79 11.10
C LYS A 70 -5.54 -3.37 11.38
N ALA A 71 -4.42 -3.21 12.08
CA ALA A 71 -3.86 -1.89 12.37
C ALA A 71 -3.51 -1.14 11.09
N ILE A 72 -2.95 -1.82 10.10
CA ILE A 72 -2.62 -1.23 8.81
C ILE A 72 -3.89 -0.77 8.08
N VAL A 73 -4.93 -1.59 8.06
CA VAL A 73 -6.18 -1.24 7.41
C VAL A 73 -6.84 -0.05 8.10
N ILE A 74 -6.84 -0.02 9.43
CA ILE A 74 -7.37 1.12 10.19
C ILE A 74 -6.60 2.40 9.86
N ALA A 75 -5.29 2.33 9.79
CA ALA A 75 -4.46 3.47 9.42
C ALA A 75 -4.81 3.96 8.01
N ALA A 76 -5.04 3.04 7.08
CA ALA A 76 -5.40 3.39 5.70
C ALA A 76 -6.76 4.10 5.61
N ILE A 77 -7.70 3.74 6.48
CA ILE A 77 -9.02 4.36 6.51
C ILE A 77 -9.00 5.73 7.18
N THR A 78 -8.23 5.87 8.25
CA THR A 78 -8.27 7.06 9.12
C THR A 78 -7.25 8.11 8.74
N SER A 79 -6.25 7.79 7.94
CA SER A 79 -5.19 8.72 7.55
C SER A 79 -5.18 8.93 6.04
N LYS A 80 -4.85 10.15 5.63
CA LYS A 80 -4.65 10.45 4.20
C LYS A 80 -3.29 9.99 3.70
N GLY A 81 -2.37 9.72 4.63
CA GLY A 81 -1.03 9.26 4.30
C GLY A 81 -0.20 10.29 3.57
N PHE A 82 0.88 9.83 2.94
CA PHE A 82 1.77 10.65 2.15
C PHE A 82 1.39 10.53 0.68
N LYS A 83 1.04 11.63 0.07
CA LYS A 83 0.66 11.68 -1.34
C LYS A 83 1.81 12.20 -2.19
N ARG A 84 1.77 11.90 -3.46
CA ARG A 84 2.78 12.36 -4.41
C ARG A 84 2.69 13.87 -4.59
N ALA A 85 3.82 14.55 -4.47
CA ALA A 85 3.91 15.98 -4.72
C ALA A 85 3.63 16.26 -6.21
N ASN A 86 2.99 17.42 -6.48
CA ASN A 86 2.69 17.80 -7.85
C ASN A 86 3.91 18.45 -8.53
N GLN A 87 3.79 18.67 -9.84
CA GLN A 87 4.87 19.26 -10.64
C GLN A 87 5.22 20.68 -10.21
N GLU A 88 4.26 21.43 -9.71
CA GLU A 88 4.52 22.80 -9.24
C GLU A 88 5.46 22.81 -8.05
N THR A 89 5.27 21.85 -7.13
CA THR A 89 6.15 21.72 -5.97
C THR A 89 7.56 21.36 -6.39
N LEU A 90 7.72 20.60 -7.48
CA LEU A 90 8.99 20.07 -7.93
C LEU A 90 9.63 20.87 -9.08
N CYS A 91 9.07 22.03 -9.43
CA CYS A 91 9.44 22.75 -10.65
C CYS A 91 10.92 23.17 -10.72
N HIS A 92 11.59 23.28 -9.58
CA HIS A 92 13.01 23.65 -9.54
C HIS A 92 13.94 22.44 -9.49
N ILE A 93 13.39 21.24 -9.45
CA ILE A 93 14.17 20.01 -9.45
C ILE A 93 14.41 19.59 -10.89
N LYS A 94 15.69 19.55 -11.32
CA LYS A 94 16.07 19.26 -12.71
C LYS A 94 16.37 17.79 -12.99
N LYS A 95 16.15 16.92 -12.01
CA LYS A 95 16.36 15.48 -12.15
C LYS A 95 15.03 14.76 -11.99
N ASP A 96 14.97 13.54 -12.45
CA ASP A 96 13.84 12.67 -12.15
C ASP A 96 13.77 12.48 -10.65
N PHE A 97 12.70 12.99 -10.07
CA PHE A 97 12.56 13.06 -8.63
C PHE A 97 11.10 12.91 -8.25
N GLU A 98 10.88 12.10 -7.23
CA GLU A 98 9.55 11.95 -6.65
C GLU A 98 9.61 12.31 -5.18
N LEU A 99 8.61 13.03 -4.72
CA LEU A 99 8.46 13.39 -3.32
C LEU A 99 7.09 12.99 -2.84
N PHE A 100 7.05 12.34 -1.70
CA PHE A 100 5.81 11.97 -1.03
C PHE A 100 5.80 12.63 0.34
N PHE A 101 4.75 13.39 0.62
CA PHE A 101 4.65 14.08 1.90
C PHE A 101 3.17 14.28 2.26
N PRO A 102 2.88 14.62 3.53
CA PRO A 102 1.49 14.80 3.94
C PRO A 102 0.92 16.07 3.30
N ILE A 103 -0.10 15.87 2.47
CA ILE A 103 -0.81 16.96 1.83
C ILE A 103 -2.18 17.06 2.47
N GLU A 104 -2.46 18.19 3.09
CA GLU A 104 -3.77 18.48 3.62
C GLU A 104 -4.61 19.11 2.51
N SER A 105 -5.75 18.51 2.26
CA SER A 105 -6.66 18.99 1.24
C SER A 105 -7.82 19.72 1.85
#